data_6e45b472f11bfc28dc2dee4d89aa9155
#
_entry.id   6e45b472f11bfc28dc2dee4d89aa9155
#
_cell.length_a   1.000
_cell.length_b   1.000
_cell.length_c   1.000
_cell.angle_alpha   90.00
_cell.angle_beta   90.00
_cell.angle_gamma   90.00
#
_symmetry.space_group_name_H-M   'P 1'
#
loop_
_entity.id
_entity.type
_entity.pdbx_description
1 polymer ?
#
loop_
_entity_poly.entity_id
_entity_poly.type
_entity_poly.pdbx_seq_one_letter_code
_entity_poly.pdbx_strand_id
1 'polypeptide(L)'
;FTNAYTIIIGKFFSSSQVGYYNRANALQMLPVSNLSSIITRVSFPLFAQIKEDNLRLKNIYKKIMQLVIYLVAPTLIFMAVLAEPLFRFLFTEKWLPAVPYFQILCLNGILYPIHSYNLQILTVKGRSDLFLKLEVIKKIITLLALVVSFQFGIFGLLYGSVITSIICFFINTHYSGKFLHYSSWEQM
;
A
#
# COMPACT_ATOMS: atom_id res chain seq x y z
N PHE A 1 -5.52 7.91 6.47
CA PHE A 1 -5.25 8.79 5.30
C PHE A 1 -5.98 8.38 4.03
N THR A 2 -6.48 7.16 3.92
CA THR A 2 -7.35 6.72 2.81
C THR A 2 -8.52 7.69 2.61
N ASN A 3 -9.05 8.20 3.71
CA ASN A 3 -10.14 9.19 3.68
C ASN A 3 -9.72 10.59 3.19
N ALA A 4 -8.43 10.96 3.28
CA ALA A 4 -7.98 12.28 2.83
C ALA A 4 -8.13 12.45 1.31
N TYR A 5 -7.77 11.43 0.53
CA TYR A 5 -8.02 11.42 -0.91
C TYR A 5 -9.50 11.51 -1.23
N THR A 6 -10.34 10.69 -0.57
CA THR A 6 -11.80 10.74 -0.74
C THR A 6 -12.37 12.11 -0.41
N ILE A 7 -11.92 12.76 0.67
CA ILE A 7 -12.38 14.10 1.07
C ILE A 7 -11.97 15.15 0.04
N ILE A 8 -10.72 15.13 -0.42
CA ILE A 8 -10.22 16.08 -1.42
C ILE A 8 -10.93 15.87 -2.76
N ILE A 9 -11.04 14.62 -3.21
CA ILE A 9 -11.77 14.31 -4.44
C ILE A 9 -13.25 14.76 -4.30
N GLY A 10 -13.88 14.51 -3.14
CA GLY A 10 -15.27 14.88 -2.88
C GLY A 10 -15.53 16.38 -2.81
N LYS A 11 -14.53 17.16 -2.38
CA LYS A 11 -14.67 18.62 -2.25
C LYS A 11 -14.43 19.36 -3.58
N PHE A 12 -13.55 18.84 -4.42
CA PHE A 12 -13.03 19.59 -5.58
C PHE A 12 -13.37 18.93 -6.94
N PHE A 13 -13.85 17.71 -6.94
CA PHE A 13 -14.19 16.96 -8.16
C PHE A 13 -15.66 16.53 -8.13
N SER A 14 -16.15 15.96 -9.24
CA SER A 14 -17.54 15.54 -9.34
C SER A 14 -17.86 14.34 -8.43
N SER A 15 -19.12 14.25 -7.98
CA SER A 15 -19.61 13.10 -7.19
C SER A 15 -19.40 11.75 -7.91
N SER A 16 -19.45 11.76 -9.25
CA SER A 16 -19.18 10.56 -10.06
C SER A 16 -17.73 10.11 -9.93
N GLN A 17 -16.78 11.05 -9.97
CA GLN A 17 -15.35 10.77 -9.82
C GLN A 17 -15.01 10.21 -8.43
N VAL A 18 -15.66 10.75 -7.38
CA VAL A 18 -15.58 10.19 -6.02
C VAL A 18 -16.08 8.74 -6.00
N GLY A 19 -17.22 8.49 -6.65
CA GLY A 19 -17.80 7.15 -6.76
C GLY A 19 -16.84 6.18 -7.45
N TYR A 20 -16.27 6.57 -8.59
CA TYR A 20 -15.31 5.76 -9.33
C TYR A 20 -14.05 5.45 -8.52
N TYR A 21 -13.47 6.46 -7.87
CA TYR A 21 -12.33 6.28 -6.99
C TYR A 21 -12.62 5.31 -5.85
N ASN A 22 -13.71 5.53 -5.12
CA ASN A 22 -14.06 4.71 -3.96
C ASN A 22 -14.34 3.25 -4.37
N ARG A 23 -15.02 3.04 -5.49
CA ARG A 23 -15.31 1.69 -5.99
C ARG A 23 -14.02 0.98 -6.43
N ALA A 24 -13.17 1.67 -7.17
CA ALA A 24 -11.87 1.17 -7.61
C ALA A 24 -10.98 0.82 -6.40
N ASN A 25 -10.89 1.73 -5.42
CA ASN A 25 -10.10 1.52 -4.22
C ASN A 25 -10.63 0.37 -3.36
N ALA A 26 -11.94 0.27 -3.17
CA ALA A 26 -12.55 -0.82 -2.41
C ALA A 26 -12.25 -2.18 -3.05
N LEU A 27 -12.40 -2.31 -4.37
CA LEU A 27 -12.15 -3.56 -5.08
C LEU A 27 -10.66 -3.96 -5.02
N GLN A 28 -9.75 -3.01 -5.24
CA GLN A 28 -8.30 -3.25 -5.14
C GLN A 28 -7.87 -3.67 -3.74
N MET A 29 -8.46 -3.08 -2.70
CA MET A 29 -8.12 -3.39 -1.31
C MET A 29 -8.62 -4.75 -0.83
N LEU A 30 -9.58 -5.39 -1.49
CA LEU A 30 -10.10 -6.70 -1.07
C LEU A 30 -9.00 -7.78 -0.97
N PRO A 31 -8.25 -8.10 -2.03
CA PRO A 31 -7.19 -9.10 -1.93
C PRO A 31 -6.05 -8.61 -1.02
N VAL A 32 -5.68 -7.34 -1.08
CA VAL A 32 -4.56 -6.78 -0.33
C VAL A 32 -4.80 -6.85 1.18
N SER A 33 -5.96 -6.35 1.64
CA SER A 33 -6.27 -6.31 3.08
C SER A 33 -6.50 -7.71 3.65
N ASN A 34 -7.21 -8.58 2.94
CA ASN A 34 -7.49 -9.93 3.42
C ASN A 34 -6.20 -10.77 3.53
N LEU A 35 -5.40 -10.83 2.46
CA LEU A 35 -4.14 -11.58 2.48
C LEU A 35 -3.17 -11.03 3.52
N SER A 36 -2.99 -9.69 3.55
CA SER A 36 -2.09 -9.07 4.52
C SER A 36 -2.56 -9.30 5.97
N SER A 37 -3.86 -9.21 6.25
CA SER A 37 -4.39 -9.38 7.61
C SER A 37 -4.22 -10.82 8.11
N ILE A 38 -4.48 -11.81 7.26
CA ILE A 38 -4.30 -13.23 7.61
C ILE A 38 -2.84 -13.50 7.96
N ILE A 39 -1.92 -13.06 7.10
CA ILE A 39 -0.49 -13.31 7.32
C ILE A 39 0.02 -12.50 8.52
N THR A 40 -0.43 -11.27 8.71
CA THR A 40 -0.05 -10.46 9.89
C THR A 40 -0.45 -11.12 11.21
N ARG A 41 -1.62 -11.72 11.29
CA ARG A 41 -2.08 -12.44 12.51
C ARG A 41 -1.16 -13.59 12.90
N VAL A 42 -0.54 -14.24 11.92
CA VAL A 42 0.41 -15.34 12.17
C VAL A 42 1.83 -14.81 12.38
N SER A 43 2.25 -13.83 11.58
CA SER A 43 3.63 -13.34 11.60
C SER A 43 3.96 -12.48 12.82
N PHE A 44 3.02 -11.69 13.33
CA PHE A 44 3.29 -10.77 14.44
C PHE A 44 3.72 -11.51 15.72
N PRO A 45 2.97 -12.53 16.23
CA PRO A 45 3.41 -13.29 17.41
C PRO A 45 4.72 -14.05 17.16
N LEU A 46 4.93 -14.57 15.95
CA LEU A 46 6.19 -15.22 15.58
C LEU A 46 7.38 -14.25 15.66
N PHE A 47 7.24 -13.06 15.08
CA PHE A 47 8.28 -12.03 15.15
C PHE A 47 8.55 -11.59 16.60
N ALA A 48 7.51 -11.49 17.44
CA ALA A 48 7.65 -11.12 18.83
C ALA A 48 8.44 -12.17 19.66
N GLN A 49 8.25 -13.46 19.37
CA GLN A 49 8.99 -14.54 20.03
C GLN A 49 10.47 -14.56 19.68
N ILE A 50 10.85 -14.16 18.45
CA ILE A 50 12.24 -14.23 17.95
C ILE A 50 12.88 -12.85 17.86
N LYS A 51 12.31 -11.82 18.49
CA LYS A 51 12.74 -10.41 18.34
C LYS A 51 14.21 -10.16 18.73
N GLU A 52 14.78 -10.97 19.62
CA GLU A 52 16.17 -10.85 20.08
C GLU A 52 17.16 -11.49 19.09
N ASP A 53 16.75 -12.48 18.30
CA ASP A 53 17.58 -13.12 17.28
C ASP A 53 17.41 -12.42 15.92
N ASN A 54 18.27 -11.43 15.67
CA ASN A 54 18.22 -10.60 14.45
C ASN A 54 18.37 -11.42 13.16
N LEU A 55 19.20 -12.47 13.17
CA LEU A 55 19.44 -13.30 11.97
C LEU A 55 18.22 -14.13 11.62
N ARG A 56 17.64 -14.78 12.61
CA ARG A 56 16.42 -15.57 12.47
C ARG A 56 15.23 -14.70 12.09
N LEU A 57 15.09 -13.53 12.73
CA LEU A 57 14.05 -12.55 12.43
C LEU A 57 14.16 -12.07 10.99
N LYS A 58 15.36 -11.70 10.50
CA LYS A 58 15.59 -11.31 9.10
C LYS A 58 15.15 -12.41 8.13
N ASN A 59 15.58 -13.65 8.37
CA ASN A 59 15.30 -14.77 7.46
C ASN A 59 13.80 -15.08 7.38
N ILE A 60 13.10 -15.07 8.52
CA ILE A 60 11.65 -15.31 8.56
C ILE A 60 10.90 -14.12 7.95
N TYR A 61 11.29 -12.89 8.27
CA TYR A 61 10.73 -11.68 7.68
C TYR A 61 10.82 -11.71 6.14
N LYS A 62 12.02 -12.04 5.60
CA LYS A 62 12.24 -12.15 4.15
C LYS A 62 11.29 -13.15 3.51
N LYS A 63 11.17 -14.36 4.09
CA LYS A 63 10.27 -15.42 3.58
C LYS A 63 8.81 -14.98 3.58
N ILE A 64 8.35 -14.35 4.66
CA ILE A 64 6.97 -13.85 4.76
C ILE A 64 6.73 -12.74 3.75
N MET A 65 7.65 -11.80 3.61
CA MET A 65 7.55 -10.72 2.61
C MET A 65 7.46 -11.27 1.19
N GLN A 66 8.33 -12.22 0.85
CA GLN A 66 8.31 -12.88 -0.46
C GLN A 66 7.00 -13.62 -0.71
N LEU A 67 6.49 -14.35 0.29
CA LEU A 67 5.21 -15.05 0.18
C LEU A 67 4.05 -14.06 -0.09
N VAL A 68 3.99 -12.97 0.66
CA VAL A 68 2.91 -11.99 0.50
C VAL A 68 2.97 -11.32 -0.86
N ILE A 69 4.16 -10.88 -1.29
CA ILE A 69 4.33 -10.27 -2.61
C ILE A 69 3.98 -11.27 -3.71
N TYR A 70 4.43 -12.52 -3.59
CA TYR A 70 4.14 -13.59 -4.55
C TYR A 70 2.63 -13.87 -4.68
N LEU A 71 1.85 -13.66 -3.64
CA LEU A 71 0.39 -13.83 -3.68
C LEU A 71 -0.31 -12.54 -4.16
N VAL A 72 0.08 -11.39 -3.62
CA VAL A 72 -0.62 -10.13 -3.87
C VAL A 72 -0.32 -9.56 -5.26
N ALA A 73 0.95 -9.57 -5.69
CA ALA A 73 1.34 -8.94 -6.95
C ALA A 73 0.71 -9.63 -8.17
N PRO A 74 0.79 -10.97 -8.35
CA PRO A 74 0.12 -11.63 -9.47
C PRO A 74 -1.41 -11.43 -9.44
N THR A 75 -2.02 -11.49 -8.24
CA THR A 75 -3.46 -11.28 -8.10
C THR A 75 -3.87 -9.90 -8.60
N LEU A 76 -3.17 -8.84 -8.16
CA LEU A 76 -3.48 -7.47 -8.58
C LEU A 76 -3.16 -7.21 -10.05
N ILE A 77 -2.06 -7.77 -10.58
CA ILE A 77 -1.73 -7.68 -12.00
C ILE A 77 -2.83 -8.34 -12.83
N PHE A 78 -3.24 -9.55 -12.47
CA PHE A 78 -4.31 -10.26 -13.16
C PHE A 78 -5.64 -9.49 -13.12
N MET A 79 -6.02 -8.96 -11.94
CA MET A 79 -7.20 -8.13 -11.79
C MET A 79 -7.10 -6.83 -12.61
N ALA A 80 -5.92 -6.20 -12.70
CA ALA A 80 -5.73 -4.99 -13.50
C ALA A 80 -5.82 -5.25 -15.01
N VAL A 81 -5.33 -6.40 -15.49
CA VAL A 81 -5.46 -6.81 -16.90
C VAL A 81 -6.91 -7.14 -17.23
N LEU A 82 -7.61 -7.83 -16.35
CA LEU A 82 -9.02 -8.18 -16.51
C LEU A 82 -9.99 -7.11 -15.95
N ALA A 83 -9.52 -5.89 -15.73
CA ALA A 83 -10.31 -4.86 -15.05
C ALA A 83 -11.64 -4.57 -15.76
N GLU A 84 -11.63 -4.43 -17.09
CA GLU A 84 -12.86 -4.14 -17.84
C GLU A 84 -13.91 -5.25 -17.73
N PRO A 85 -13.64 -6.53 -18.07
CA PRO A 85 -14.63 -7.59 -17.89
C PRO A 85 -15.02 -7.78 -16.42
N LEU A 86 -14.11 -7.56 -15.47
CA LEU A 86 -14.39 -7.62 -14.05
C LEU A 86 -15.40 -6.55 -13.61
N PHE A 87 -15.23 -5.31 -14.07
CA PHE A 87 -16.17 -4.22 -13.76
C PHE A 87 -17.52 -4.42 -14.43
N ARG A 88 -17.57 -4.91 -15.67
CA ARG A 88 -18.84 -5.26 -16.36
C ARG A 88 -19.61 -6.34 -15.59
N PHE A 89 -18.91 -7.38 -15.15
CA PHE A 89 -19.52 -8.49 -14.44
C PHE A 89 -20.01 -8.12 -13.03
N LEU A 90 -19.18 -7.38 -12.26
CA LEU A 90 -19.48 -7.08 -10.85
C LEU A 90 -20.38 -5.85 -10.67
N PHE A 91 -20.27 -4.83 -11.55
CA PHE A 91 -20.85 -3.51 -11.29
C PHE A 91 -21.72 -2.94 -12.42
N THR A 92 -21.77 -3.53 -13.57
CA THR A 92 -22.44 -3.01 -14.77
C THR A 92 -21.61 -1.99 -15.56
N GLU A 93 -22.03 -1.69 -16.79
CA GLU A 93 -21.34 -0.78 -17.71
C GLU A 93 -21.18 0.66 -17.20
N LYS A 94 -22.09 1.11 -16.33
CA LYS A 94 -22.04 2.44 -15.69
C LYS A 94 -20.71 2.68 -14.95
N TRP A 95 -20.03 1.62 -14.50
CA TRP A 95 -18.80 1.70 -13.71
C TRP A 95 -17.51 1.55 -14.53
N LEU A 96 -17.61 1.39 -15.85
CA LEU A 96 -16.43 1.28 -16.72
C LEU A 96 -15.47 2.49 -16.62
N PRO A 97 -15.94 3.74 -16.43
CA PRO A 97 -15.04 4.86 -16.20
C PRO A 97 -14.13 4.71 -14.95
N ALA A 98 -14.44 3.79 -14.02
CA ALA A 98 -13.61 3.49 -12.87
C ALA A 98 -12.44 2.53 -13.18
N VAL A 99 -12.43 1.87 -14.34
CA VAL A 99 -11.39 0.92 -14.76
C VAL A 99 -9.99 1.53 -14.72
N PRO A 100 -9.69 2.69 -15.35
CA PRO A 100 -8.36 3.28 -15.29
C PRO A 100 -7.95 3.68 -13.85
N TYR A 101 -8.89 4.11 -13.01
CA TYR A 101 -8.62 4.35 -11.59
C TYR A 101 -8.15 3.09 -10.89
N PHE A 102 -8.88 1.99 -11.13
CA PHE A 102 -8.57 0.69 -10.55
C PHE A 102 -7.19 0.17 -10.97
N GLN A 103 -6.85 0.28 -12.25
CA GLN A 103 -5.55 -0.16 -12.78
C GLN A 103 -4.40 0.59 -12.13
N ILE A 104 -4.51 1.92 -11.98
CA ILE A 104 -3.49 2.73 -11.30
C ILE A 104 -3.41 2.37 -9.81
N LEU A 105 -4.55 2.18 -9.13
CA LEU A 105 -4.57 1.82 -7.72
C LEU A 105 -4.03 0.40 -7.45
N CYS A 106 -4.11 -0.53 -8.40
CA CYS A 106 -3.48 -1.84 -8.28
C CYS A 106 -1.96 -1.74 -8.10
N LEU A 107 -1.29 -0.76 -8.74
CA LEU A 107 0.14 -0.51 -8.53
C LEU A 107 0.43 -0.11 -7.07
N ASN A 108 -0.41 0.73 -6.47
CA ASN A 108 -0.32 1.06 -5.04
C ASN A 108 -0.53 -0.16 -4.13
N GLY A 109 -1.47 -1.02 -4.50
CA GLY A 109 -1.81 -2.21 -3.75
C GLY A 109 -0.65 -3.21 -3.65
N ILE A 110 0.19 -3.32 -4.67
CA ILE A 110 1.37 -4.18 -4.67
C ILE A 110 2.38 -3.73 -3.60
N LEU A 111 2.53 -2.43 -3.38
CA LEU A 111 3.47 -1.88 -2.40
C LEU A 111 2.92 -1.89 -0.96
N TYR A 112 1.61 -2.00 -0.79
CA TYR A 112 0.95 -1.93 0.51
C TYR A 112 1.47 -2.94 1.55
N PRO A 113 1.61 -4.24 1.24
CA PRO A 113 2.15 -5.21 2.20
C PRO A 113 3.54 -4.83 2.68
N ILE A 114 4.41 -4.35 1.80
CA ILE A 114 5.79 -3.97 2.13
C ILE A 114 5.77 -2.85 3.17
N HIS A 115 4.93 -1.83 2.99
CA HIS A 115 4.77 -0.76 3.96
C HIS A 115 4.32 -1.28 5.33
N SER A 116 3.31 -2.15 5.32
CA SER A 116 2.73 -2.72 6.54
C SER A 116 3.74 -3.53 7.34
N TYR A 117 4.46 -4.43 6.68
CA TYR A 117 5.43 -5.31 7.35
C TYR A 117 6.68 -4.58 7.83
N ASN A 118 7.16 -3.58 7.08
CA ASN A 118 8.27 -2.74 7.53
C ASN A 118 7.93 -2.00 8.84
N LEU A 119 6.73 -1.48 8.96
CA LEU A 119 6.26 -0.84 10.19
C LEU A 119 6.05 -1.84 11.33
N GLN A 120 5.59 -3.05 11.02
CA GLN A 120 5.40 -4.12 11.99
C GLN A 120 6.71 -4.51 12.68
N ILE A 121 7.82 -4.58 11.96
CA ILE A 121 9.14 -4.86 12.53
C ILE A 121 9.56 -3.80 13.56
N LEU A 122 9.30 -2.53 13.30
CA LEU A 122 9.58 -1.46 14.26
C LEU A 122 8.78 -1.64 15.56
N THR A 123 7.52 -2.03 15.44
CA THR A 123 6.64 -2.31 16.58
C THR A 123 7.15 -3.52 17.40
N VAL A 124 7.53 -4.60 16.72
CA VAL A 124 8.09 -5.82 17.34
C VAL A 124 9.39 -5.52 18.09
N LYS A 125 10.24 -4.64 17.53
CA LYS A 125 11.47 -4.18 18.16
C LYS A 125 11.26 -3.14 19.27
N GLY A 126 10.01 -2.80 19.60
CA GLY A 126 9.68 -1.81 20.64
C GLY A 126 10.01 -0.37 20.26
N ARG A 127 10.25 -0.09 18.96
CA ARG A 127 10.63 1.23 18.46
C ARG A 127 9.42 2.01 17.97
N SER A 128 8.43 2.18 18.85
CA SER A 128 7.23 2.98 18.58
C SER A 128 7.54 4.46 18.32
N ASP A 129 8.66 4.97 18.85
CA ASP A 129 9.21 6.29 18.56
C ASP A 129 9.49 6.48 17.06
N LEU A 130 10.19 5.52 16.45
CA LEU A 130 10.48 5.54 15.02
C LEU A 130 9.23 5.28 14.16
N PHE A 131 8.36 4.40 14.60
CA PHE A 131 7.07 4.18 13.95
C PHE A 131 6.30 5.50 13.82
N LEU A 132 6.12 6.23 14.94
CA LEU A 132 5.44 7.52 14.94
C LEU A 132 6.14 8.55 14.06
N LYS A 133 7.46 8.66 14.17
CA LYS A 133 8.27 9.57 13.35
C LYS A 133 8.08 9.31 11.85
N LEU A 134 8.15 8.05 11.43
CA LEU A 134 7.96 7.66 10.03
C LEU A 134 6.54 7.96 9.55
N GLU A 135 5.52 7.69 10.38
CA GLU A 135 4.14 8.01 10.05
C GLU A 135 3.94 9.52 9.85
N VAL A 136 4.53 10.36 10.70
CA VAL A 136 4.46 11.82 10.56
C VAL A 136 5.16 12.28 9.28
N ILE A 137 6.38 11.80 9.01
CA ILE A 137 7.13 12.15 7.78
C ILE A 137 6.32 11.76 6.53
N LYS A 138 5.80 10.54 6.48
CA LYS A 138 4.98 10.08 5.35
C LYS A 138 3.72 10.92 5.17
N LYS A 139 3.09 11.34 6.26
CA LYS A 139 1.91 12.23 6.22
C LYS A 139 2.24 13.58 5.60
N ILE A 140 3.36 14.17 5.98
CA ILE A 140 3.82 15.44 5.41
C ILE A 140 4.09 15.28 3.91
N ILE A 141 4.83 14.23 3.51
CA ILE A 141 5.11 13.94 2.10
C ILE A 141 3.81 13.74 1.32
N THR A 142 2.86 12.98 1.86
CA THR A 142 1.56 12.74 1.22
C THR A 142 0.77 14.04 1.04
N LEU A 143 0.77 14.91 2.03
CA LEU A 143 0.08 16.22 1.94
C LEU A 143 0.72 17.12 0.87
N LEU A 144 2.05 17.19 0.83
CA LEU A 144 2.76 17.96 -0.20
C LEU A 144 2.49 17.38 -1.61
N ALA A 145 2.56 16.07 -1.75
CA ALA A 145 2.25 15.40 -3.01
C ALA A 145 0.80 15.63 -3.45
N LEU A 146 -0.16 15.64 -2.52
CA LEU A 146 -1.56 15.95 -2.81
C LEU A 146 -1.73 17.37 -3.37
N VAL A 147 -1.08 18.37 -2.75
CA VAL A 147 -1.15 19.77 -3.20
C VAL A 147 -0.57 19.92 -4.63
N VAL A 148 0.57 19.28 -4.89
CA VAL A 148 1.18 19.34 -6.22
C VAL A 148 0.35 18.55 -7.25
N SER A 149 -0.06 17.34 -6.92
CA SER A 149 -0.80 16.46 -7.82
C SER A 149 -2.21 16.96 -8.14
N PHE A 150 -2.81 17.75 -7.25
CA PHE A 150 -4.12 18.34 -7.44
C PHE A 150 -4.21 19.20 -8.71
N GLN A 151 -3.14 19.89 -9.07
CA GLN A 151 -3.07 20.74 -10.27
C GLN A 151 -3.23 19.94 -11.58
N PHE A 152 -2.96 18.65 -11.55
CA PHE A 152 -3.05 17.77 -12.71
C PHE A 152 -4.37 16.96 -12.76
N GLY A 153 -5.38 17.41 -11.99
CA GLY A 153 -6.69 16.74 -11.96
C GLY A 153 -6.68 15.39 -11.25
N ILE A 154 -7.75 14.60 -11.48
CA ILE A 154 -7.96 13.34 -10.75
C ILE A 154 -6.87 12.29 -11.08
N PHE A 155 -6.44 12.19 -12.33
CA PHE A 155 -5.36 11.28 -12.71
C PHE A 155 -4.02 11.72 -12.14
N GLY A 156 -3.77 13.02 -12.02
CA GLY A 156 -2.62 13.55 -11.29
C GLY A 156 -2.59 13.08 -9.84
N LEU A 157 -3.72 13.10 -9.14
CA LEU A 157 -3.85 12.58 -7.78
C LEU A 157 -3.57 11.08 -7.70
N LEU A 158 -4.06 10.29 -8.66
CA LEU A 158 -3.83 8.86 -8.70
C LEU A 158 -2.35 8.51 -8.93
N TYR A 159 -1.72 9.10 -9.95
CA TYR A 159 -0.29 8.90 -10.21
C TYR A 159 0.59 9.48 -9.09
N GLY A 160 0.21 10.62 -8.54
CA GLY A 160 0.86 11.20 -7.37
C GLY A 160 0.84 10.27 -6.16
N SER A 161 -0.25 9.53 -5.96
CA SER A 161 -0.33 8.52 -4.90
C SER A 161 0.65 7.36 -5.11
N VAL A 162 0.83 6.90 -6.36
CA VAL A 162 1.81 5.85 -6.71
C VAL A 162 3.24 6.33 -6.46
N ILE A 163 3.59 7.53 -6.94
CA ILE A 163 4.92 8.12 -6.73
C ILE A 163 5.20 8.28 -5.23
N THR A 164 4.23 8.80 -4.48
CA THR A 164 4.34 8.93 -3.03
C THR A 164 4.53 7.58 -2.35
N SER A 165 3.82 6.56 -2.79
CA SER A 165 3.98 5.19 -2.28
C SER A 165 5.39 4.65 -2.51
N ILE A 166 5.97 4.89 -3.69
CA ILE A 166 7.36 4.50 -4.00
C ILE A 166 8.34 5.26 -3.09
N ILE A 167 8.18 6.56 -2.91
CA ILE A 167 9.02 7.35 -2.00
C ILE A 167 8.92 6.80 -0.57
N CYS A 168 7.70 6.56 -0.09
CA CYS A 168 7.45 5.99 1.23
C CYS A 168 8.03 4.57 1.39
N PHE A 169 8.08 3.78 0.31
CA PHE A 169 8.75 2.49 0.31
C PHE A 169 10.23 2.64 0.67
N PHE A 170 10.97 3.50 0.00
CA PHE A 170 12.39 3.71 0.30
C PHE A 170 12.61 4.23 1.72
N ILE A 171 11.75 5.11 2.21
CA ILE A 171 11.82 5.59 3.60
C ILE A 171 11.61 4.45 4.59
N ASN A 172 10.55 3.66 4.42
CA ASN A 172 10.24 2.54 5.33
C ASN A 172 11.35 1.48 5.32
N THR A 173 11.81 1.08 4.13
CA THR A 173 12.84 0.05 3.97
C THR A 173 14.19 0.49 4.49
N HIS A 174 14.54 1.77 4.39
CA HIS A 174 15.77 2.30 4.97
C HIS A 174 15.81 2.12 6.49
N TYR A 175 14.73 2.50 7.19
CA TYR A 175 14.69 2.40 8.64
C TYR A 175 14.53 0.96 9.15
N SER A 176 13.67 0.15 8.56
CA SER A 176 13.53 -1.26 8.93
C SER A 176 14.80 -2.06 8.59
N GLY A 177 15.43 -1.75 7.46
CA GLY A 177 16.66 -2.37 7.01
C GLY A 177 17.83 -2.15 7.95
N LYS A 178 17.91 -0.99 8.62
CA LYS A 178 18.91 -0.69 9.63
C LYS A 178 18.85 -1.65 10.83
N PHE A 179 17.67 -2.11 11.22
CA PHE A 179 17.49 -3.06 12.33
C PHE A 179 17.74 -4.51 11.96
N LEU A 180 17.44 -4.86 10.69
CA LEU A 180 17.57 -6.23 10.22
C LEU A 180 18.83 -6.49 9.39
N HIS A 181 19.69 -5.47 9.18
CA HIS A 181 20.78 -5.54 8.20
C HIS A 181 20.29 -6.08 6.85
N TYR A 182 19.15 -5.55 6.37
CA TYR A 182 18.46 -5.97 5.16
C TYR A 182 18.22 -4.74 4.28
N SER A 183 19.06 -4.57 3.24
CA SER A 183 19.07 -3.34 2.44
C SER A 183 17.76 -3.13 1.67
N SER A 184 17.45 -1.87 1.32
CA SER A 184 16.26 -1.54 0.54
C SER A 184 16.25 -2.23 -0.83
N TRP A 185 17.42 -2.45 -1.44
CA TRP A 185 17.56 -3.16 -2.71
C TRP A 185 17.29 -4.65 -2.59
N GLU A 186 17.63 -5.26 -1.46
CA GLU A 186 17.32 -6.68 -1.21
C GLU A 186 15.82 -6.91 -0.90
N GLN A 187 15.07 -5.84 -0.55
CA GLN A 187 13.63 -5.89 -0.28
C GLN A 187 12.78 -5.66 -1.54
N MET A 188 13.39 -5.26 -2.64
CA MET A 188 12.75 -5.05 -3.93
C MET A 188 12.80 -6.30 -4.80
#